data_1b64bc22f7f13f24a142ec8ef1335700
#
_entry.id   1b64bc22f7f13f24a142ec8ef1335700
#
_cell.length_a   1.000
_cell.length_b   1.000
_cell.length_c   1.000
_cell.angle_alpha   90.00
_cell.angle_beta   90.00
_cell.angle_gamma   90.00
#
_symmetry.space_group_name_H-M   'P 1'
#
loop_
_entity.id
_entity.type
_entity.pdbx_description
1 polymer ?
#
loop_
_entity_poly.entity_id
_entity_poly.type
_entity_poly.pdbx_seq_one_letter_code
_entity_poly.pdbx_strand_id
1 'polypeptide(L)'
;MNPGPWELHSVSVALNAQLIAKAASLDADKAYVMGLLHDIGRRAGITGILHLFDGYEYMMSMDQPEIARICLTHSFPIRDVKTFFGKIDCTSDQLSFLDKYLKQVQFNDYDILIQLCDAISLPNGACIMEKRFVDVAIRHGLYDFTIEKWKAFMATKTHFDNLCGCNIYSLLPNVLENSSADLF
;
A
#
# COMPACT_ATOMS: atom_id res chain seq x y z
N MET A 1 12.48 13.21 -13.40
CA MET A 1 11.87 12.00 -12.78
C MET A 1 12.73 11.64 -11.59
N ASN A 2 12.14 11.11 -10.53
CA ASN A 2 12.83 10.65 -9.33
C ASN A 2 13.01 9.13 -9.41
N PRO A 3 14.15 8.62 -9.92
CA PRO A 3 14.42 7.19 -9.91
C PRO A 3 14.71 6.74 -8.48
N GLY A 4 14.27 5.54 -8.11
CA GLY A 4 14.52 5.02 -6.78
C GLY A 4 13.90 3.63 -6.57
N PRO A 5 14.09 3.02 -5.40
CA PRO A 5 13.58 1.68 -5.10
C PRO A 5 12.04 1.59 -5.14
N TRP A 6 11.32 2.72 -5.17
CA TRP A 6 9.87 2.75 -5.26
C TRP A 6 9.34 2.13 -6.56
N GLU A 7 10.07 2.24 -7.68
CA GLU A 7 9.65 1.63 -8.95
C GLU A 7 9.63 0.10 -8.84
N LEU A 8 10.71 -0.51 -8.33
CA LEU A 8 10.78 -1.95 -8.10
C LEU A 8 9.78 -2.41 -7.03
N HIS A 9 9.59 -1.61 -5.98
CA HIS A 9 8.55 -1.87 -4.98
C HIS A 9 7.16 -1.88 -5.62
N SER A 10 6.82 -0.91 -6.47
CA SER A 10 5.53 -0.85 -7.16
C SER A 10 5.31 -2.05 -8.09
N VAL A 11 6.36 -2.52 -8.78
CA VAL A 11 6.29 -3.77 -9.57
C VAL A 11 6.01 -4.97 -8.66
N SER A 12 6.66 -5.05 -7.51
CA SER A 12 6.43 -6.10 -6.53
C SER A 12 5.00 -6.09 -6.00
N VAL A 13 4.47 -4.91 -5.64
CA VAL A 13 3.07 -4.73 -5.22
C VAL A 13 2.10 -5.18 -6.31
N ALA A 14 2.36 -4.80 -7.57
CA ALA A 14 1.52 -5.16 -8.71
C ALA A 14 1.44 -6.69 -8.91
N LEU A 15 2.58 -7.37 -8.90
CA LEU A 15 2.65 -8.82 -9.07
C LEU A 15 1.95 -9.56 -7.91
N ASN A 16 2.16 -9.13 -6.68
CA ASN A 16 1.52 -9.71 -5.51
C ASN A 16 0.00 -9.48 -5.54
N ALA A 17 -0.45 -8.27 -5.89
CA ALA A 17 -1.87 -7.95 -6.03
C ALA A 17 -2.54 -8.80 -7.12
N GLN A 18 -1.87 -8.99 -8.26
CA GLN A 18 -2.37 -9.82 -9.34
C GLN A 18 -2.60 -11.28 -8.91
N LEU A 19 -1.61 -11.86 -8.22
CA LEU A 19 -1.68 -13.25 -7.76
C LEU A 19 -2.80 -13.46 -6.73
N ILE A 20 -2.91 -12.56 -5.74
CA ILE A 20 -3.95 -12.64 -4.71
C ILE A 20 -5.33 -12.37 -5.33
N ALA A 21 -5.48 -11.35 -6.18
CA ALA A 21 -6.73 -11.04 -6.86
C ALA A 21 -7.25 -12.23 -7.67
N LYS A 22 -6.37 -12.89 -8.43
CA LYS A 22 -6.72 -14.10 -9.18
C LYS A 22 -7.27 -15.21 -8.29
N ALA A 23 -6.64 -15.47 -7.15
CA ALA A 23 -7.09 -16.47 -6.18
C ALA A 23 -8.39 -16.08 -5.47
N ALA A 24 -8.58 -14.78 -5.23
CA ALA A 24 -9.79 -14.21 -4.62
C ALA A 24 -10.95 -14.01 -5.62
N SER A 25 -10.83 -14.43 -6.88
CA SER A 25 -11.83 -14.24 -7.96
C SER A 25 -12.13 -12.75 -8.26
N LEU A 26 -11.14 -11.87 -8.04
CA LEU A 26 -11.16 -10.48 -8.46
C LEU A 26 -10.50 -10.31 -9.84
N ASP A 27 -10.69 -9.15 -10.47
CA ASP A 27 -10.00 -8.81 -11.72
C ASP A 27 -8.50 -8.61 -11.45
N ALA A 28 -7.71 -9.59 -11.90
CA ALA A 28 -6.27 -9.65 -11.64
C ALA A 28 -5.49 -8.56 -12.42
N ASP A 29 -5.94 -8.20 -13.62
CA ASP A 29 -5.28 -7.17 -14.43
C ASP A 29 -5.55 -5.78 -13.84
N LYS A 30 -6.77 -5.54 -13.37
CA LYS A 30 -7.11 -4.33 -12.62
C LYS A 30 -6.27 -4.20 -11.35
N ALA A 31 -6.14 -5.27 -10.58
CA ALA A 31 -5.32 -5.29 -9.36
C ALA A 31 -3.84 -5.02 -9.67
N TYR A 32 -3.32 -5.61 -10.76
CA TYR A 32 -1.95 -5.34 -11.22
C TYR A 32 -1.72 -3.86 -11.52
N VAL A 33 -2.60 -3.23 -12.30
CA VAL A 33 -2.47 -1.82 -12.67
C VAL A 33 -2.58 -0.91 -11.45
N MET A 34 -3.51 -1.19 -10.53
CA MET A 34 -3.65 -0.44 -9.29
C MET A 34 -2.40 -0.56 -8.39
N GLY A 35 -1.85 -1.77 -8.26
CA GLY A 35 -0.60 -2.00 -7.52
C GLY A 35 0.60 -1.30 -8.16
N LEU A 36 0.70 -1.32 -9.48
CA LEU A 36 1.79 -0.66 -10.20
C LEU A 36 1.79 0.87 -10.03
N LEU A 37 0.61 1.47 -9.93
CA LEU A 37 0.42 2.91 -9.92
C LEU A 37 0.10 3.51 -8.54
N HIS A 38 0.01 2.68 -7.47
CA HIS A 38 -0.36 3.18 -6.13
C HIS A 38 0.57 4.29 -5.63
N ASP A 39 1.85 4.20 -5.94
CA ASP A 39 2.93 5.10 -5.51
C ASP A 39 3.42 6.02 -6.65
N ILE A 40 2.65 6.19 -7.74
CA ILE A 40 3.07 6.96 -8.92
C ILE A 40 3.42 8.43 -8.60
N GLY A 41 2.91 8.99 -7.52
CA GLY A 41 3.25 10.33 -7.07
C GLY A 41 4.72 10.50 -6.68
N ARG A 42 5.41 9.41 -6.28
CA ARG A 42 6.85 9.44 -5.97
C ARG A 42 7.74 9.81 -7.16
N ARG A 43 7.22 9.74 -8.39
CA ARG A 43 7.90 10.25 -9.58
C ARG A 43 8.22 11.75 -9.50
N ALA A 44 7.42 12.51 -8.72
CA ALA A 44 7.60 13.96 -8.57
C ALA A 44 8.80 14.33 -7.67
N GLY A 45 9.16 13.47 -6.70
CA GLY A 45 10.27 13.74 -5.80
C GLY A 45 10.30 12.83 -4.57
N ILE A 46 11.27 13.05 -3.69
CA ILE A 46 11.37 12.39 -2.39
C ILE A 46 10.52 13.18 -1.40
N THR A 47 9.29 12.72 -1.17
CA THR A 47 8.30 13.38 -0.32
C THR A 47 7.73 12.41 0.73
N GLY A 48 7.11 12.96 1.77
CA GLY A 48 6.32 12.23 2.76
C GLY A 48 4.90 12.00 2.25
N ILE A 49 3.90 12.53 2.96
CA ILE A 49 2.48 12.38 2.58
C ILE A 49 2.13 13.03 1.24
N LEU A 50 2.94 13.98 0.77
CA LEU A 50 2.68 14.73 -0.48
C LEU A 50 2.61 13.82 -1.71
N HIS A 51 3.33 12.67 -1.74
CA HIS A 51 3.25 11.74 -2.87
C HIS A 51 1.82 11.21 -3.12
N LEU A 52 0.98 11.14 -2.07
CA LEU A 52 -0.42 10.72 -2.21
C LEU A 52 -1.19 11.69 -3.10
N PHE A 53 -0.98 12.99 -2.88
CA PHE A 53 -1.62 14.06 -3.66
C PHE A 53 -1.05 14.16 -5.07
N ASP A 54 0.28 14.07 -5.21
CA ASP A 54 0.94 14.08 -6.53
C ASP A 54 0.43 12.91 -7.40
N GLY A 55 0.22 11.73 -6.79
CA GLY A 55 -0.37 10.58 -7.46
C GLY A 55 -1.85 10.80 -7.79
N TYR A 56 -2.63 11.27 -6.84
CA TYR A 56 -4.05 11.57 -7.02
C TYR A 56 -4.30 12.56 -8.15
N GLU A 57 -3.63 13.72 -8.11
CA GLU A 57 -3.80 14.77 -9.12
C GLU A 57 -3.37 14.29 -10.50
N TYR A 58 -2.27 13.55 -10.57
CA TYR A 58 -1.80 12.99 -11.83
C TYR A 58 -2.80 12.00 -12.44
N MET A 59 -3.30 11.05 -11.64
CA MET A 59 -4.26 10.06 -12.12
C MET A 59 -5.61 10.69 -12.46
N MET A 60 -6.06 11.71 -11.74
CA MET A 60 -7.25 12.49 -12.10
C MET A 60 -7.06 13.21 -13.43
N SER A 61 -5.88 13.77 -13.70
CA SER A 61 -5.57 14.44 -14.98
C SER A 61 -5.56 13.47 -16.17
N MET A 62 -5.37 12.18 -15.91
CA MET A 62 -5.39 11.09 -16.90
C MET A 62 -6.77 10.40 -17.02
N ASP A 63 -7.80 10.96 -16.38
CA ASP A 63 -9.15 10.37 -16.31
C ASP A 63 -9.17 8.95 -15.74
N GLN A 64 -8.35 8.72 -14.68
CA GLN A 64 -8.24 7.45 -13.97
C GLN A 64 -8.65 7.57 -12.49
N PRO A 65 -9.93 7.85 -12.18
CA PRO A 65 -10.37 8.16 -10.81
C PRO A 65 -10.23 6.97 -9.84
N GLU A 66 -10.34 5.74 -10.31
CA GLU A 66 -10.16 4.56 -9.44
C GLU A 66 -8.70 4.42 -8.98
N ILE A 67 -7.73 4.69 -9.86
CA ILE A 67 -6.31 4.66 -9.50
C ILE A 67 -5.97 5.88 -8.63
N ALA A 68 -6.51 7.05 -8.94
CA ALA A 68 -6.38 8.24 -8.10
C ALA A 68 -6.84 7.97 -6.66
N ARG A 69 -7.96 7.26 -6.47
CA ARG A 69 -8.43 6.80 -5.18
C ARG A 69 -7.40 5.93 -4.47
N ILE A 70 -6.80 4.95 -5.16
CA ILE A 70 -5.75 4.09 -4.59
C ILE A 70 -4.55 4.92 -4.14
N CYS A 71 -4.12 5.92 -4.92
CA CYS A 71 -3.04 6.83 -4.52
C CYS A 71 -3.31 7.50 -3.17
N LEU A 72 -4.56 7.89 -2.87
CA LEU A 72 -4.92 8.51 -1.58
C LEU A 72 -5.08 7.50 -0.45
N THR A 73 -5.51 6.25 -0.73
CA THR A 73 -5.99 5.32 0.30
C THR A 73 -5.00 4.24 0.69
N HIS A 74 -4.01 3.92 -0.16
CA HIS A 74 -3.13 2.76 0.04
C HIS A 74 -2.37 2.76 1.38
N SER A 75 -2.03 3.93 1.91
CA SER A 75 -1.30 4.06 3.18
C SER A 75 -2.19 4.00 4.44
N PHE A 76 -3.52 3.86 4.30
CA PHE A 76 -4.48 4.01 5.39
C PHE A 76 -5.37 2.78 5.60
N PRO A 77 -4.87 1.69 6.20
CA PRO A 77 -5.74 0.57 6.61
C PRO A 77 -6.76 1.00 7.69
N ILE A 78 -6.46 2.07 8.41
CA ILE A 78 -7.38 2.80 9.28
C ILE A 78 -7.71 4.13 8.59
N ARG A 79 -9.01 4.46 8.44
CA ARG A 79 -9.49 5.67 7.77
C ARG A 79 -9.32 6.93 8.63
N ASP A 80 -8.10 7.16 9.10
CA ASP A 80 -7.71 8.33 9.90
C ASP A 80 -6.35 8.84 9.41
N VAL A 81 -6.33 10.09 8.97
CA VAL A 81 -5.11 10.74 8.45
C VAL A 81 -3.97 10.76 9.49
N LYS A 82 -4.30 10.74 10.77
CA LYS A 82 -3.31 10.71 11.87
C LYS A 82 -2.50 9.42 11.92
N THR A 83 -2.96 8.37 11.21
CA THR A 83 -2.27 7.06 11.18
C THR A 83 -1.23 6.95 10.05
N PHE A 84 -0.88 8.07 9.41
CA PHE A 84 0.19 8.08 8.42
C PHE A 84 1.56 7.88 9.06
N PHE A 85 2.37 6.96 8.52
CA PHE A 85 3.77 6.81 8.86
C PHE A 85 4.64 7.71 7.97
N GLY A 86 5.32 8.69 8.55
CA GLY A 86 6.26 9.53 7.83
C GLY A 86 5.98 11.03 7.98
N LYS A 87 6.66 11.81 7.15
CA LYS A 87 6.58 13.27 7.18
C LYS A 87 5.25 13.77 6.61
N ILE A 88 4.61 14.70 7.33
CA ILE A 88 3.47 15.47 6.84
C ILE A 88 4.02 16.73 6.16
N ASP A 89 4.19 16.69 4.85
CA ASP A 89 4.79 17.75 4.03
C ASP A 89 3.82 18.32 2.98
N CYS A 90 2.53 18.11 3.19
CA CYS A 90 1.46 18.73 2.41
C CYS A 90 0.93 20.02 3.06
N THR A 91 0.10 20.77 2.36
CA THR A 91 -0.57 21.96 2.89
C THR A 91 -1.69 21.58 3.86
N SER A 92 -2.12 22.54 4.70
CA SER A 92 -3.27 22.37 5.62
C SER A 92 -4.56 22.04 4.87
N ASP A 93 -4.76 22.61 3.68
CA ASP A 93 -5.96 22.37 2.86
C ASP A 93 -5.94 20.94 2.28
N GLN A 94 -4.79 20.48 1.79
CA GLN A 94 -4.60 19.11 1.35
C GLN A 94 -4.84 18.12 2.50
N LEU A 95 -4.29 18.38 3.68
CA LEU A 95 -4.49 17.52 4.85
C LEU A 95 -5.97 17.45 5.26
N SER A 96 -6.66 18.60 5.25
CA SER A 96 -8.10 18.67 5.53
C SER A 96 -8.95 17.95 4.49
N PHE A 97 -8.56 18.04 3.21
CA PHE A 97 -9.20 17.29 2.12
C PHE A 97 -9.05 15.78 2.35
N LEU A 98 -7.82 15.32 2.62
CA LEU A 98 -7.55 13.89 2.83
C LEU A 98 -8.29 13.34 4.05
N ASP A 99 -8.34 14.09 5.16
CA ASP A 99 -9.08 13.69 6.36
C ASP A 99 -10.58 13.50 6.06
N LYS A 100 -11.21 14.44 5.35
CA LYS A 100 -12.60 14.32 4.91
C LYS A 100 -12.79 13.15 3.96
N TYR A 101 -11.88 12.97 3.00
CA TYR A 101 -11.95 11.89 2.03
C TYR A 101 -11.90 10.52 2.72
N LEU A 102 -10.94 10.31 3.62
CA LEU A 102 -10.80 9.05 4.36
C LEU A 102 -12.02 8.72 5.23
N LYS A 103 -12.66 9.73 5.84
CA LYS A 103 -13.87 9.55 6.64
C LYS A 103 -15.08 9.14 5.81
N GLN A 104 -15.15 9.56 4.55
CA GLN A 104 -16.31 9.31 3.67
C GLN A 104 -16.14 8.08 2.79
N VAL A 105 -14.92 7.75 2.40
CA VAL A 105 -14.64 6.65 1.49
C VAL A 105 -15.05 5.30 2.09
N GLN A 106 -15.73 4.48 1.29
CA GLN A 106 -15.98 3.08 1.64
C GLN A 106 -14.96 2.24 0.89
N PHE A 107 -14.06 1.58 1.62
CA PHE A 107 -13.06 0.70 1.02
C PHE A 107 -13.75 -0.50 0.37
N ASN A 108 -13.35 -0.81 -0.84
CA ASN A 108 -13.68 -2.06 -1.52
C ASN A 108 -12.48 -3.02 -1.47
N ASP A 109 -12.65 -4.23 -2.02
CA ASP A 109 -11.61 -5.25 -2.00
C ASP A 109 -10.30 -4.80 -2.67
N TYR A 110 -10.34 -3.92 -3.68
CA TYR A 110 -9.12 -3.40 -4.30
C TYR A 110 -8.37 -2.42 -3.39
N ASP A 111 -9.07 -1.54 -2.65
CA ASP A 111 -8.41 -0.63 -1.69
C ASP A 111 -7.62 -1.45 -0.67
N ILE A 112 -8.28 -2.42 -0.02
CA ILE A 112 -7.65 -3.22 1.03
C ILE A 112 -6.63 -4.23 0.49
N LEU A 113 -6.80 -4.69 -0.75
CA LEU A 113 -5.80 -5.54 -1.42
C LEU A 113 -4.50 -4.78 -1.66
N ILE A 114 -4.58 -3.56 -2.20
CA ILE A 114 -3.37 -2.76 -2.46
C ILE A 114 -2.70 -2.35 -1.15
N GLN A 115 -3.47 -1.98 -0.12
CA GLN A 115 -2.94 -1.74 1.23
C GLN A 115 -2.17 -2.95 1.77
N LEU A 116 -2.73 -4.16 1.62
CA LEU A 116 -2.08 -5.40 2.04
C LEU A 116 -0.81 -5.66 1.23
N CYS A 117 -0.89 -5.56 -0.10
CA CYS A 117 0.25 -5.83 -0.97
C CYS A 117 1.40 -4.84 -0.74
N ASP A 118 1.10 -3.55 -0.49
CA ASP A 118 2.12 -2.57 -0.08
C ASP A 118 2.80 -3.00 1.24
N ALA A 119 2.01 -3.46 2.22
CA ALA A 119 2.52 -3.87 3.54
C ALA A 119 3.33 -5.18 3.54
N ILE A 120 3.31 -5.96 2.46
CA ILE A 120 4.04 -7.23 2.35
C ILE A 120 5.08 -7.22 1.21
N SER A 121 5.29 -6.09 0.54
CA SER A 121 6.22 -6.00 -0.59
C SER A 121 7.51 -5.30 -0.22
N LEU A 122 8.61 -5.86 -0.72
CA LEU A 122 9.94 -5.26 -0.81
C LEU A 122 10.26 -5.01 -2.29
N PRO A 123 11.31 -4.24 -2.63
CA PRO A 123 11.74 -4.09 -4.03
C PRO A 123 12.08 -5.40 -4.74
N ASN A 124 12.46 -6.45 -4.01
CA ASN A 124 12.85 -7.76 -4.52
C ASN A 124 11.74 -8.82 -4.40
N GLY A 125 10.51 -8.47 -4.00
CA GLY A 125 9.38 -9.40 -3.92
C GLY A 125 8.62 -9.36 -2.60
N ALA A 126 7.75 -10.34 -2.39
CA ALA A 126 6.95 -10.45 -1.17
C ALA A 126 7.78 -10.92 0.02
N CYS A 127 7.44 -10.43 1.22
CA CYS A 127 7.94 -10.93 2.49
C CYS A 127 6.79 -11.10 3.49
N ILE A 128 7.04 -11.71 4.63
CA ILE A 128 6.07 -11.72 5.72
C ILE A 128 5.85 -10.29 6.25
N MET A 129 4.64 -10.03 6.69
CA MET A 129 4.21 -8.70 7.14
C MET A 129 5.01 -8.20 8.33
N GLU A 130 5.37 -9.10 9.24
CA GLU A 130 6.14 -8.80 10.44
C GLU A 130 7.52 -8.20 10.10
N LYS A 131 8.18 -8.71 9.06
CA LYS A 131 9.43 -8.11 8.57
C LYS A 131 9.23 -6.66 8.13
N ARG A 132 8.18 -6.39 7.34
CA ARG A 132 7.86 -5.01 6.90
C ARG A 132 7.50 -4.11 8.06
N PHE A 133 6.78 -4.62 9.06
CA PHE A 133 6.44 -3.85 10.25
C PHE A 133 7.70 -3.42 11.02
N VAL A 134 8.65 -4.33 11.18
CA VAL A 134 9.93 -4.02 11.83
C VAL A 134 10.73 -3.01 10.99
N ASP A 135 10.85 -3.22 9.68
CA ASP A 135 11.53 -2.30 8.76
C ASP A 135 10.94 -0.88 8.82
N VAL A 136 9.62 -0.75 8.75
CA VAL A 136 8.93 0.55 8.84
C VAL A 136 9.14 1.18 10.20
N ALA A 137 9.07 0.40 11.29
CA ALA A 137 9.29 0.91 12.64
C ALA A 137 10.73 1.40 12.86
N ILE A 138 11.72 0.73 12.28
CA ILE A 138 13.12 1.18 12.34
C ILE A 138 13.32 2.51 11.59
N ARG A 139 12.68 2.67 10.42
CA ARG A 139 12.83 3.90 9.60
C ARG A 139 12.05 5.10 10.12
N HIS A 140 10.88 4.88 10.71
CA HIS A 140 9.93 5.96 11.05
C HIS A 140 9.63 6.07 12.54
N GLY A 141 10.08 5.11 13.37
CA GLY A 141 9.74 5.04 14.78
C GLY A 141 8.40 4.35 15.05
N LEU A 142 8.04 4.30 16.33
CA LEU A 142 6.75 3.78 16.81
C LEU A 142 5.86 4.96 17.20
N TYR A 143 4.59 4.88 16.89
CA TYR A 143 3.54 5.84 17.19
C TYR A 143 2.45 5.18 18.03
N ASP A 144 1.62 5.94 18.71
CA ASP A 144 0.52 5.42 19.54
C ASP A 144 -0.45 4.52 18.75
N PHE A 145 -0.62 4.79 17.46
CA PHE A 145 -1.48 4.03 16.55
C PHE A 145 -0.82 2.79 15.92
N THR A 146 0.48 2.55 16.16
CA THR A 146 1.26 1.51 15.46
C THR A 146 0.63 0.12 15.61
N ILE A 147 0.29 -0.28 16.84
CA ILE A 147 -0.29 -1.60 17.12
C ILE A 147 -1.65 -1.77 16.47
N GLU A 148 -2.48 -0.73 16.48
CA GLU A 148 -3.80 -0.77 15.86
C GLU A 148 -3.70 -0.88 14.34
N LYS A 149 -2.75 -0.17 13.74
CA LYS A 149 -2.47 -0.26 12.30
C LYS A 149 -1.99 -1.66 11.91
N TRP A 150 -1.13 -2.28 12.71
CA TRP A 150 -0.70 -3.68 12.49
C TRP A 150 -1.86 -4.66 12.58
N LYS A 151 -2.74 -4.50 13.59
CA LYS A 151 -3.97 -5.32 13.71
C LYS A 151 -4.88 -5.16 12.48
N ALA A 152 -5.01 -3.95 11.96
CA ALA A 152 -5.81 -3.70 10.75
C ALA A 152 -5.23 -4.45 9.53
N PHE A 153 -3.91 -4.40 9.32
CA PHE A 153 -3.26 -5.17 8.25
C PHE A 153 -3.41 -6.68 8.44
N MET A 154 -3.25 -7.18 9.67
CA MET A 154 -3.46 -8.60 9.97
C MET A 154 -4.91 -9.05 9.70
N ALA A 155 -5.88 -8.20 10.04
CA ALA A 155 -7.29 -8.46 9.72
C ALA A 155 -7.53 -8.49 8.21
N THR A 156 -6.92 -7.59 7.45
CA THR A 156 -6.98 -7.58 5.98
C THR A 156 -6.36 -8.86 5.40
N LYS A 157 -5.21 -9.30 5.94
CA LYS A 157 -4.61 -10.57 5.53
C LYS A 157 -5.57 -11.75 5.77
N THR A 158 -6.17 -11.82 6.96
CA THR A 158 -7.15 -12.86 7.29
C THR A 158 -8.36 -12.84 6.34
N HIS A 159 -8.84 -11.65 5.95
CA HIS A 159 -9.90 -11.50 4.97
C HIS A 159 -9.50 -12.14 3.62
N PHE A 160 -8.31 -11.86 3.10
CA PHE A 160 -7.85 -12.45 1.84
C PHE A 160 -7.47 -13.93 1.97
N ASP A 161 -6.95 -14.39 3.11
CA ASP A 161 -6.76 -15.83 3.37
C ASP A 161 -8.10 -16.58 3.24
N ASN A 162 -9.18 -16.01 3.76
CA ASN A 162 -10.52 -16.60 3.66
C ASN A 162 -11.08 -16.54 2.23
N LEU A 163 -10.93 -15.41 1.52
CA LEU A 163 -11.38 -15.29 0.14
C LEU A 163 -10.65 -16.25 -0.80
N CYS A 164 -9.34 -16.41 -0.60
CA CYS A 164 -8.51 -17.31 -1.40
C CYS A 164 -8.64 -18.79 -1.00
N GLY A 165 -9.20 -19.08 0.16
CA GLY A 165 -9.26 -20.44 0.74
C GLY A 165 -7.90 -21.00 1.12
N CYS A 166 -6.87 -20.18 1.26
CA CYS A 166 -5.51 -20.57 1.65
C CYS A 166 -4.75 -19.39 2.28
N ASN A 167 -3.60 -19.68 2.90
CA ASN A 167 -2.70 -18.61 3.33
C ASN A 167 -2.12 -17.90 2.11
N ILE A 168 -2.34 -16.59 1.96
CA ILE A 168 -1.91 -15.81 0.80
C ILE A 168 -0.39 -15.89 0.54
N TYR A 169 0.42 -16.10 1.57
CA TYR A 169 1.86 -16.28 1.40
C TYR A 169 2.22 -17.51 0.57
N SER A 170 1.35 -18.53 0.52
CA SER A 170 1.56 -19.70 -0.34
C SER A 170 1.33 -19.41 -1.84
N LEU A 171 0.68 -18.29 -2.17
CA LEU A 171 0.46 -17.83 -3.54
C LEU A 171 1.63 -17.02 -4.08
N LEU A 172 2.49 -16.50 -3.20
CA LEU A 172 3.51 -15.52 -3.52
C LEU A 172 4.90 -16.19 -3.60
N PRO A 173 5.72 -15.84 -4.62
CA PRO A 173 7.04 -16.44 -4.76
C PRO A 173 8.03 -15.92 -3.71
N ASN A 174 8.93 -16.79 -3.25
CA ASN A 174 10.13 -16.48 -2.47
C ASN A 174 9.87 -15.71 -1.16
N VAL A 175 8.67 -15.84 -0.56
CA VAL A 175 8.32 -15.11 0.67
C VAL A 175 9.29 -15.41 1.81
N LEU A 176 9.67 -16.67 2.01
CA LEU A 176 10.57 -17.06 3.10
C LEU A 176 11.99 -16.56 2.85
N GLU A 177 12.50 -16.69 1.64
CA GLU A 177 13.82 -16.23 1.23
C GLU A 177 13.93 -14.71 1.40
N ASN A 178 12.96 -13.96 0.90
CA ASN A 178 12.91 -12.50 1.05
C ASN A 178 12.74 -12.07 2.51
N SER A 179 12.05 -12.88 3.33
CA SER A 179 11.85 -12.58 4.75
C SER A 179 13.09 -12.84 5.58
N SER A 180 13.91 -13.81 5.19
CA SER A 180 15.16 -14.16 5.88
C SER A 180 16.37 -13.33 5.42
N ALA A 181 16.25 -12.59 4.31
CA ALA A 181 17.30 -11.68 3.86
C ALA A 181 17.51 -10.52 4.84
N ASP A 182 18.73 -10.01 4.95
CA ASP A 182 19.07 -8.91 5.84
C ASP A 182 18.23 -7.66 5.54
N LEU A 183 17.90 -6.90 6.59
CA LEU A 183 17.15 -5.65 6.48
C LEU A 183 18.05 -4.46 6.06
N PHE A 184 19.40 -4.67 6.06
CA PHE A 184 20.39 -3.62 5.83
C PHE A 184 21.48 -4.08 4.86
#